data_c03f2966490e50279e6f1ce91fed3f3a
#
_entry.id   c03f2966490e50279e6f1ce91fed3f3a
#
_cell.length_a   1.000
_cell.length_b   1.000
_cell.length_c   1.000
_cell.angle_alpha   90.00
_cell.angle_beta   90.00
_cell.angle_gamma   90.00
#
_symmetry.space_group_name_H-M   'P 1'
#
loop_
_entity.id
_entity.type
_entity.pdbx_description
1 polymer ?
#
loop_
_entity_poly.entity_id
_entity_poly.type
_entity_poly.pdbx_seq_one_letter_code
_entity_poly.pdbx_strand_id
1 'polypeptide(L)'
;MLANQSVAQRLGRVLEKVTRQSGHLPETPAYGSLLLGRVSESQRRRRIRIQVIMTVLVLGANLLGIAVALLLVIVAIPQPSIFSDAPAWITFGASPAYIVLALAVGTYGITRRTVRSLRWAIEERSPTTEDERNTFLAPWRLAMYDLVLWGIGTVVYTTLYGVANTLFIPRFVLVVSFCGVLVATGSYLLAEFALRPVAAQALEAGPPPRRWCARSHPMLGASASSA
;
A
#
# COMPACT_ATOMS: atom_id res chain seq x y z
N MET A 1 38.43 -3.53 9.92
CA MET A 1 37.94 -3.27 8.55
C MET A 1 36.48 -3.60 8.42
N LEU A 2 35.61 -2.76 8.94
CA LEU A 2 34.14 -2.90 8.86
C LEU A 2 33.52 -1.51 8.60
N ALA A 3 33.84 -0.93 7.47
CA ALA A 3 33.29 0.36 7.11
C ALA A 3 32.85 0.37 5.64
N ASN A 4 31.73 0.97 5.38
CA ASN A 4 31.13 1.25 4.08
C ASN A 4 30.39 0.09 3.37
N GLN A 5 29.43 -0.46 4.05
CA GLN A 5 28.35 -1.07 3.28
C GLN A 5 27.44 0.04 2.76
N SER A 6 27.32 0.12 1.42
CA SER A 6 26.47 1.12 0.78
C SER A 6 25.02 0.99 1.29
N VAL A 7 24.30 2.11 1.34
CA VAL A 7 22.87 2.15 1.72
C VAL A 7 22.07 1.12 0.91
N ALA A 8 22.42 0.92 -0.36
CA ALA A 8 21.82 -0.10 -1.23
C ALA A 8 22.03 -1.53 -0.71
N GLN A 9 23.21 -1.87 -0.16
CA GLN A 9 23.45 -3.19 0.42
C GLN A 9 22.73 -3.41 1.75
N ARG A 10 22.51 -2.35 2.53
CA ARG A 10 21.69 -2.42 3.74
C ARG A 10 20.23 -2.59 3.39
N LEU A 11 19.72 -1.82 2.43
CA LEU A 11 18.38 -1.96 1.88
C LEU A 11 18.16 -3.35 1.25
N GLY A 12 19.11 -3.84 0.44
CA GLY A 12 19.08 -5.19 -0.14
C GLY A 12 18.97 -6.29 0.92
N ARG A 13 19.75 -6.20 2.01
CA ARG A 13 19.68 -7.17 3.12
C ARG A 13 18.39 -7.07 3.92
N VAL A 14 17.86 -5.88 4.13
CA VAL A 14 16.56 -5.71 4.78
C VAL A 14 15.46 -6.28 3.90
N LEU A 15 15.49 -6.01 2.60
CA LEU A 15 14.57 -6.56 1.62
C LEU A 15 14.70 -8.08 1.54
N GLU A 16 15.92 -8.61 1.47
CA GLU A 16 16.18 -10.06 1.46
C GLU A 16 15.71 -10.73 2.77
N LYS A 17 15.94 -10.12 3.92
CA LYS A 17 15.49 -10.62 5.21
C LYS A 17 13.97 -10.66 5.31
N VAL A 18 13.30 -9.63 4.80
CA VAL A 18 11.83 -9.57 4.73
C VAL A 18 11.28 -10.57 3.72
N THR A 19 11.98 -10.78 2.59
CA THR A 19 11.57 -11.74 1.54
C THR A 19 11.88 -13.18 1.92
N ARG A 20 13.04 -13.48 2.53
CA ARG A 20 13.40 -14.82 3.01
C ARG A 20 12.50 -15.32 4.14
N GLN A 21 12.01 -14.43 5.00
CA GLN A 21 11.05 -14.82 6.06
C GLN A 21 9.70 -15.26 5.50
N SER A 22 9.39 -14.98 4.24
CA SER A 22 8.15 -15.41 3.60
C SER A 22 8.25 -16.72 2.80
N GLY A 23 9.46 -17.33 2.66
CA GLY A 23 9.67 -18.37 1.67
C GLY A 23 10.09 -19.76 2.16
N HIS A 24 10.36 -20.01 3.43
CA HIS A 24 11.08 -21.23 3.79
C HIS A 24 10.73 -21.91 5.12
N LEU A 25 9.46 -21.88 5.57
CA LEU A 25 9.08 -22.74 6.68
C LEU A 25 7.68 -23.34 6.44
N PRO A 26 7.59 -24.63 6.07
CA PRO A 26 6.31 -25.32 5.86
C PRO A 26 5.46 -25.48 7.11
N GLU A 27 5.95 -25.09 8.30
CA GLU A 27 5.26 -25.33 9.57
C GLU A 27 5.03 -24.10 10.44
N THR A 28 5.55 -22.93 10.04
CA THR A 28 5.25 -21.70 10.80
C THR A 28 4.39 -20.75 9.97
N PRO A 29 3.18 -20.45 10.46
CA PRO A 29 2.36 -19.45 9.82
C PRO A 29 3.14 -18.14 9.69
N ALA A 30 2.74 -17.25 8.76
CA ALA A 30 3.34 -15.94 8.47
C ALA A 30 3.54 -15.03 9.71
N TYR A 31 3.21 -15.53 10.88
CA TYR A 31 3.58 -15.01 12.19
C TYR A 31 5.11 -15.07 12.33
N GLY A 32 5.72 -13.91 12.57
CA GLY A 32 7.17 -13.70 12.52
C GLY A 32 7.59 -12.70 11.46
N SER A 33 6.69 -12.40 10.51
CA SER A 33 6.89 -11.28 9.58
C SER A 33 6.83 -9.93 10.32
N LEU A 34 7.43 -8.91 9.72
CA LEU A 34 7.40 -7.54 10.26
C LEU A 34 5.96 -7.05 10.50
N LEU A 35 5.01 -7.47 9.66
CA LEU A 35 3.63 -7.04 9.70
C LEU A 35 2.83 -7.76 10.80
N LEU A 36 2.92 -9.08 10.90
CA LEU A 36 2.09 -9.88 11.81
C LEU A 36 2.71 -10.09 13.20
N GLY A 37 4.03 -9.95 13.33
CA GLY A 37 4.73 -10.12 14.60
C GLY A 37 4.81 -11.58 15.08
N ARG A 38 5.11 -11.78 16.38
CA ARG A 38 5.25 -13.10 16.98
C ARG A 38 3.89 -13.73 17.31
N VAL A 39 3.80 -15.06 17.27
CA VAL A 39 2.58 -15.82 17.63
C VAL A 39 2.09 -15.50 19.04
N SER A 40 3.00 -15.24 19.98
CA SER A 40 2.67 -14.92 21.39
C SER A 40 2.19 -13.48 21.61
N GLU A 41 2.07 -12.68 20.56
CA GLU A 41 1.73 -11.26 20.68
C GLU A 41 0.22 -11.06 20.81
N SER A 42 -0.19 -10.15 21.71
CA SER A 42 -1.62 -9.86 21.91
C SER A 42 -2.25 -9.25 20.64
N GLN A 43 -3.51 -9.58 20.36
CA GLN A 43 -4.27 -9.06 19.22
C GLN A 43 -4.25 -7.51 19.13
N ARG A 44 -4.28 -6.83 20.30
CA ARG A 44 -4.21 -5.37 20.37
C ARG A 44 -2.87 -4.84 19.83
N ARG A 45 -1.75 -5.44 20.22
CA ARG A 45 -0.41 -5.03 19.75
C ARG A 45 -0.26 -5.29 18.26
N ARG A 46 -0.72 -6.43 17.76
CA ARG A 46 -0.72 -6.78 16.34
C ARG A 46 -1.52 -5.77 15.52
N ARG A 47 -2.72 -5.42 15.97
CA ARG A 47 -3.56 -4.39 15.33
C ARG A 47 -2.85 -3.03 15.26
N ILE A 48 -2.26 -2.59 16.36
CA ILE A 48 -1.51 -1.31 16.41
C ILE A 48 -0.33 -1.36 15.48
N ARG A 49 0.43 -2.46 15.44
CA ARG A 49 1.59 -2.63 14.55
C ARG A 49 1.18 -2.53 13.08
N ILE A 50 0.17 -3.28 12.64
CA ILE A 50 -0.34 -3.24 11.28
C ILE A 50 -0.80 -1.81 10.95
N GLN A 51 -1.53 -1.19 11.84
CA GLN A 51 -1.99 0.18 11.66
C GLN A 51 -0.83 1.17 11.51
N VAL A 52 0.17 1.11 12.37
CA VAL A 52 1.35 1.99 12.31
C VAL A 52 2.13 1.77 11.02
N ILE A 53 2.43 0.52 10.66
CA ILE A 53 3.17 0.22 9.44
C ILE A 53 2.43 0.74 8.20
N MET A 54 1.13 0.46 8.08
CA MET A 54 0.34 0.95 6.96
C MET A 54 0.24 2.47 6.93
N THR A 55 0.07 3.11 8.09
CA THR A 55 0.07 4.57 8.20
C THR A 55 1.40 5.16 7.73
N VAL A 56 2.53 4.62 8.18
CA VAL A 56 3.86 5.10 7.81
C VAL A 56 4.12 4.91 6.31
N LEU A 57 3.74 3.76 5.74
CA LEU A 57 3.90 3.50 4.31
C LEU A 57 3.08 4.48 3.46
N VAL A 58 1.80 4.65 3.77
CA VAL A 58 0.91 5.54 3.02
C VAL A 58 1.34 7.00 3.18
N LEU A 59 1.59 7.43 4.41
CA LEU A 59 2.03 8.80 4.68
C LEU A 59 3.37 9.09 4.01
N GLY A 60 4.34 8.16 4.10
CA GLY A 60 5.65 8.29 3.49
C GLY A 60 5.58 8.40 1.96
N ALA A 61 4.77 7.56 1.30
CA ALA A 61 4.57 7.62 -0.15
C ALA A 61 3.96 8.96 -0.58
N ASN A 62 2.94 9.43 0.14
CA ASN A 62 2.29 10.71 -0.16
C ASN A 62 3.20 11.92 0.12
N LEU A 63 3.96 11.92 1.22
CA LEU A 63 4.93 12.98 1.51
C LEU A 63 6.03 13.03 0.45
N LEU A 64 6.53 11.88 0.00
CA LEU A 64 7.50 11.82 -1.10
C LEU A 64 6.90 12.39 -2.39
N GLY A 65 5.66 12.03 -2.72
CA GLY A 65 4.96 12.58 -3.88
C GLY A 65 4.78 14.09 -3.81
N ILE A 66 4.41 14.63 -2.65
CA ILE A 66 4.30 16.07 -2.42
C ILE A 66 5.68 16.74 -2.57
N ALA A 67 6.74 16.17 -2.02
CA ALA A 67 8.09 16.70 -2.17
C ALA A 67 8.52 16.74 -3.65
N VAL A 68 8.24 15.69 -4.42
CA VAL A 68 8.50 15.66 -5.87
C VAL A 68 7.65 16.70 -6.60
N ALA A 69 6.37 16.85 -6.27
CA ALA A 69 5.51 17.86 -6.86
C ALA A 69 6.02 19.28 -6.59
N LEU A 70 6.43 19.56 -5.36
CA LEU A 70 7.04 20.85 -5.02
C LEU A 70 8.36 21.10 -5.77
N LEU A 71 9.22 20.06 -5.85
CA LEU A 71 10.46 20.14 -6.62
C LEU A 71 10.18 20.47 -8.10
N LEU A 72 9.22 19.78 -8.70
CA LEU A 72 8.84 20.05 -10.11
C LEU A 72 8.28 21.46 -10.29
N VAL A 73 7.43 21.90 -9.38
CA VAL A 73 6.80 23.22 -9.44
C VAL A 73 7.80 24.36 -9.16
N ILE A 74 8.74 24.19 -8.26
CA ILE A 74 9.65 25.27 -7.87
C ILE A 74 10.91 25.28 -8.74
N VAL A 75 11.47 24.12 -9.07
CA VAL A 75 12.78 24.00 -9.69
C VAL A 75 12.70 23.64 -11.17
N ALA A 76 11.92 22.63 -11.54
CA ALA A 76 11.91 22.12 -12.92
C ALA A 76 11.08 23.00 -13.87
N ILE A 77 9.96 23.55 -13.39
CA ILE A 77 9.07 24.40 -14.17
C ILE A 77 8.82 25.70 -13.38
N PRO A 78 9.79 26.61 -13.28
CA PRO A 78 9.70 27.77 -12.38
C PRO A 78 8.70 28.83 -12.82
N GLN A 79 8.30 28.86 -14.10
CA GLN A 79 7.37 29.87 -14.65
C GLN A 79 6.00 29.28 -15.02
N PRO A 80 4.89 29.96 -14.66
CA PRO A 80 4.77 31.16 -13.80
C PRO A 80 5.13 30.83 -12.33
N SER A 81 5.72 31.76 -11.60
CA SER A 81 6.16 31.54 -10.21
C SER A 81 4.98 31.51 -9.24
N ILE A 82 4.90 30.47 -8.42
CA ILE A 82 3.85 30.38 -7.37
C ILE A 82 4.03 31.43 -6.26
N PHE A 83 5.20 32.07 -6.17
CA PHE A 83 5.50 33.06 -5.14
C PHE A 83 5.23 34.49 -5.58
N SER A 84 5.42 34.82 -6.87
CA SER A 84 5.21 36.17 -7.42
C SER A 84 3.93 36.31 -8.20
N ASP A 85 3.50 35.27 -8.91
CA ASP A 85 2.40 35.34 -9.88
C ASP A 85 1.07 34.80 -9.32
N ALA A 86 1.08 34.31 -8.07
CA ALA A 86 -0.09 33.86 -7.34
C ALA A 86 -0.28 34.66 -6.03
N PRO A 87 -1.52 34.88 -5.58
CA PRO A 87 -1.79 35.53 -4.32
C PRO A 87 -1.18 34.77 -3.12
N ALA A 88 -0.55 35.50 -2.19
CA ALA A 88 0.14 34.92 -1.04
C ALA A 88 -0.77 34.03 -0.17
N TRP A 89 -2.06 34.36 -0.05
CA TRP A 89 -3.01 33.55 0.71
C TRP A 89 -3.25 32.16 0.06
N ILE A 90 -3.11 32.01 -1.24
CA ILE A 90 -3.18 30.72 -1.92
C ILE A 90 -1.93 29.91 -1.59
N THR A 91 -0.76 30.48 -1.78
CA THR A 91 0.53 29.80 -1.67
C THR A 91 0.86 29.44 -0.22
N PHE A 92 0.65 30.35 0.74
CA PHE A 92 1.04 30.17 2.14
C PHE A 92 -0.13 29.80 3.06
N GLY A 93 -1.37 29.93 2.61
CA GLY A 93 -2.57 29.61 3.38
C GLY A 93 -3.32 28.39 2.85
N ALA A 94 -4.03 28.56 1.73
CA ALA A 94 -4.93 27.53 1.22
C ALA A 94 -4.21 26.23 0.79
N SER A 95 -3.04 26.36 0.15
CA SER A 95 -2.30 25.16 -0.32
C SER A 95 -1.77 24.30 0.81
N PRO A 96 -1.06 24.80 1.83
CA PRO A 96 -0.64 23.99 2.97
C PRO A 96 -1.82 23.44 3.76
N ALA A 97 -2.89 24.23 3.96
CA ALA A 97 -4.09 23.76 4.65
C ALA A 97 -4.74 22.57 3.92
N TYR A 98 -4.85 22.64 2.59
CA TYR A 98 -5.34 21.53 1.77
C TYR A 98 -4.44 20.29 1.90
N ILE A 99 -3.10 20.45 1.82
CA ILE A 99 -2.16 19.33 1.97
C ILE A 99 -2.37 18.63 3.31
N VAL A 100 -2.41 19.38 4.42
CA VAL A 100 -2.61 18.81 5.76
C VAL A 100 -3.95 18.07 5.85
N LEU A 101 -5.02 18.68 5.34
CA LEU A 101 -6.35 18.06 5.32
C LEU A 101 -6.37 16.79 4.49
N ALA A 102 -5.83 16.83 3.27
CA ALA A 102 -5.79 15.68 2.37
C ALA A 102 -4.96 14.52 2.94
N LEU A 103 -3.80 14.82 3.54
CA LEU A 103 -2.98 13.82 4.23
C LEU A 103 -3.72 13.22 5.43
N ALA A 104 -4.36 14.02 6.26
CA ALA A 104 -5.10 13.54 7.43
C ALA A 104 -6.28 12.64 7.02
N VAL A 105 -7.14 13.12 6.12
CA VAL A 105 -8.31 12.37 5.65
C VAL A 105 -7.90 11.13 4.86
N GLY A 106 -6.93 11.27 3.95
CA GLY A 106 -6.43 10.18 3.12
C GLY A 106 -5.79 9.08 3.95
N THR A 107 -4.83 9.42 4.80
CA THR A 107 -4.14 8.46 5.66
C THR A 107 -5.11 7.75 6.61
N TYR A 108 -6.02 8.49 7.25
CA TYR A 108 -7.03 7.90 8.12
C TYR A 108 -7.96 6.94 7.37
N GLY A 109 -8.49 7.35 6.23
CA GLY A 109 -9.42 6.55 5.42
C GLY A 109 -8.79 5.25 4.91
N ILE A 110 -7.59 5.36 4.35
CA ILE A 110 -6.82 4.24 3.81
C ILE A 110 -6.45 3.26 4.94
N THR A 111 -5.84 3.76 6.01
CA THR A 111 -5.40 2.92 7.14
C THR A 111 -6.57 2.18 7.78
N ARG A 112 -7.68 2.87 8.03
CA ARG A 112 -8.89 2.26 8.61
C ARG A 112 -9.43 1.15 7.70
N ARG A 113 -9.45 1.36 6.39
CA ARG A 113 -9.98 0.39 5.44
C ARG A 113 -9.07 -0.83 5.30
N THR A 114 -7.76 -0.62 5.23
CA THR A 114 -6.77 -1.71 5.17
C THR A 114 -6.79 -2.55 6.44
N VAL A 115 -6.85 -1.93 7.62
CA VAL A 115 -6.96 -2.68 8.89
C VAL A 115 -8.25 -3.50 8.97
N ARG A 116 -9.34 -3.02 8.39
CA ARG A 116 -10.59 -3.79 8.32
C ARG A 116 -10.46 -5.02 7.41
N SER A 117 -9.80 -4.91 6.27
CA SER A 117 -9.60 -6.04 5.36
C SER A 117 -8.68 -7.12 5.93
N LEU A 118 -7.82 -6.76 6.89
CA LEU A 118 -6.90 -7.67 7.58
C LEU A 118 -7.41 -8.16 8.95
N ARG A 119 -8.69 -7.91 9.25
CA ARG A 119 -9.27 -8.22 10.56
C ARG A 119 -9.18 -9.71 10.90
N TRP A 120 -9.38 -10.59 9.93
CA TRP A 120 -9.28 -12.03 10.10
C TRP A 120 -7.88 -12.48 10.57
N ALA A 121 -6.81 -11.87 10.03
CA ALA A 121 -5.44 -12.15 10.42
C ALA A 121 -5.10 -11.60 11.83
N ILE A 122 -5.74 -10.48 12.23
CA ILE A 122 -5.60 -9.91 13.57
C ILE A 122 -6.27 -10.81 14.62
N GLU A 123 -7.45 -11.33 14.30
CA GLU A 123 -8.27 -12.18 15.17
C GLU A 123 -7.85 -13.66 15.14
N GLU A 124 -6.83 -14.03 14.34
CA GLU A 124 -6.33 -15.41 14.20
C GLU A 124 -7.41 -16.43 13.79
N ARG A 125 -8.44 -15.97 13.09
CA ARG A 125 -9.45 -16.86 12.55
C ARG A 125 -9.10 -17.35 11.15
N SER A 126 -9.62 -18.49 10.75
CA SER A 126 -9.51 -18.95 9.36
C SER A 126 -10.15 -17.93 8.41
N PRO A 127 -9.48 -17.59 7.31
CA PRO A 127 -10.02 -16.64 6.33
C PRO A 127 -11.26 -17.24 5.65
N THR A 128 -12.25 -16.40 5.41
CA THR A 128 -13.35 -16.73 4.51
C THR A 128 -12.95 -16.38 3.07
N THR A 129 -13.67 -16.90 2.07
CA THR A 129 -13.45 -16.58 0.66
C THR A 129 -13.51 -15.06 0.40
N GLU A 130 -14.34 -14.35 1.16
CA GLU A 130 -14.41 -12.89 1.10
C GLU A 130 -13.17 -12.22 1.71
N ASP A 131 -12.64 -12.73 2.80
CA ASP A 131 -11.41 -12.24 3.42
C ASP A 131 -10.21 -12.42 2.50
N GLU A 132 -10.10 -13.58 1.84
CA GLU A 132 -9.07 -13.84 0.83
C GLU A 132 -9.15 -12.79 -0.29
N ARG A 133 -10.32 -12.65 -0.90
CA ARG A 133 -10.55 -11.66 -1.96
C ARG A 133 -10.21 -10.23 -1.51
N ASN A 134 -10.61 -9.85 -0.30
CA ASN A 134 -10.33 -8.52 0.25
C ASN A 134 -8.83 -8.31 0.51
N THR A 135 -8.11 -9.34 0.93
CA THR A 135 -6.66 -9.30 1.14
C THR A 135 -5.91 -9.13 -0.18
N PHE A 136 -6.27 -9.90 -1.22
CA PHE A 136 -5.65 -9.78 -2.54
C PHE A 136 -5.97 -8.45 -3.24
N LEU A 137 -7.15 -7.90 -3.03
CA LEU A 137 -7.54 -6.62 -3.62
C LEU A 137 -7.08 -5.41 -2.80
N ALA A 138 -6.52 -5.60 -1.60
CA ALA A 138 -6.11 -4.50 -0.74
C ALA A 138 -5.09 -3.55 -1.39
N PRO A 139 -3.99 -4.02 -2.07
CA PRO A 139 -3.05 -3.14 -2.74
C PRO A 139 -3.70 -2.31 -3.86
N TRP A 140 -4.54 -2.94 -4.67
CA TRP A 140 -5.27 -2.28 -5.76
C TRP A 140 -6.22 -1.19 -5.24
N ARG A 141 -6.98 -1.51 -4.19
CA ARG A 141 -7.89 -0.54 -3.59
C ARG A 141 -7.15 0.65 -2.99
N LEU A 142 -5.97 0.42 -2.41
CA LEU A 142 -5.11 1.47 -1.88
C LEU A 142 -4.64 2.41 -2.99
N ALA A 143 -4.13 1.86 -4.09
CA ALA A 143 -3.71 2.64 -5.26
C ALA A 143 -4.86 3.46 -5.85
N MET A 144 -6.06 2.88 -5.96
CA MET A 144 -7.24 3.60 -6.44
C MET A 144 -7.64 4.75 -5.51
N TYR A 145 -7.51 4.57 -4.19
CA TYR A 145 -7.73 5.66 -3.23
C TYR A 145 -6.75 6.80 -3.41
N ASP A 146 -5.46 6.48 -3.55
CA ASP A 146 -4.44 7.50 -3.81
C ASP A 146 -4.72 8.23 -5.11
N LEU A 147 -5.07 7.53 -6.20
CA LEU A 147 -5.44 8.16 -7.47
C LEU A 147 -6.62 9.12 -7.34
N VAL A 148 -7.67 8.73 -6.61
CA VAL A 148 -8.83 9.59 -6.37
C VAL A 148 -8.45 10.83 -5.57
N LEU A 149 -7.66 10.67 -4.50
CA LEU A 149 -7.21 11.80 -3.67
C LEU A 149 -6.33 12.79 -4.46
N TRP A 150 -5.38 12.28 -5.25
CA TRP A 150 -4.53 13.09 -6.11
C TRP A 150 -5.32 13.72 -7.27
N GLY A 151 -6.34 13.01 -7.80
CA GLY A 151 -7.27 13.56 -8.78
C GLY A 151 -8.06 14.75 -8.23
N ILE A 152 -8.59 14.63 -7.01
CA ILE A 152 -9.21 15.75 -6.28
C ILE A 152 -8.20 16.88 -6.09
N GLY A 153 -6.96 16.57 -5.69
CA GLY A 153 -5.88 17.53 -5.56
C GLY A 153 -5.59 18.26 -6.87
N THR A 154 -5.58 17.53 -8.00
CA THR A 154 -5.41 18.13 -9.32
C THR A 154 -6.50 19.18 -9.59
N VAL A 155 -7.76 18.84 -9.34
CA VAL A 155 -8.87 19.78 -9.55
C VAL A 155 -8.74 20.98 -8.62
N VAL A 156 -8.48 20.77 -7.33
CA VAL A 156 -8.35 21.86 -6.34
C VAL A 156 -7.21 22.80 -6.71
N TYR A 157 -6.00 22.30 -6.96
CA TYR A 157 -4.86 23.16 -7.32
C TYR A 157 -5.03 23.87 -8.64
N THR A 158 -5.56 23.17 -9.65
CA THR A 158 -5.84 23.76 -10.95
C THR A 158 -6.85 24.92 -10.84
N THR A 159 -7.88 24.74 -10.01
CA THR A 159 -8.89 25.79 -9.78
C THR A 159 -8.30 26.95 -8.99
N LEU A 160 -7.66 26.69 -7.85
CA LEU A 160 -7.11 27.71 -6.96
C LEU A 160 -6.10 28.62 -7.68
N TYR A 161 -5.15 28.02 -8.38
CA TYR A 161 -4.11 28.78 -9.08
C TYR A 161 -4.57 29.27 -10.44
N GLY A 162 -5.45 28.52 -11.14
CA GLY A 162 -5.98 28.90 -12.43
C GLY A 162 -6.84 30.15 -12.41
N VAL A 163 -7.55 30.42 -11.31
CA VAL A 163 -8.28 31.69 -11.11
C VAL A 163 -7.33 32.87 -10.99
N ALA A 164 -6.15 32.69 -10.40
CA ALA A 164 -5.15 33.75 -10.31
C ALA A 164 -4.43 33.99 -11.62
N ASN A 165 -4.06 32.94 -12.35
CA ASN A 165 -3.43 33.00 -13.66
C ASN A 165 -3.67 31.67 -14.41
N THR A 166 -4.27 31.78 -15.61
CA THR A 166 -4.62 30.62 -16.45
C THR A 166 -3.41 29.79 -16.88
N LEU A 167 -2.21 30.34 -16.91
CA LEU A 167 -0.97 29.62 -17.22
C LEU A 167 -0.61 28.56 -16.17
N PHE A 168 -1.17 28.64 -14.96
CA PHE A 168 -1.02 27.58 -13.95
C PHE A 168 -1.81 26.32 -14.27
N ILE A 169 -2.89 26.41 -15.05
CA ILE A 169 -3.78 25.28 -15.33
C ILE A 169 -3.02 24.08 -15.91
N PRO A 170 -2.35 24.17 -17.09
CA PRO A 170 -1.66 23.03 -17.69
C PRO A 170 -0.54 22.50 -16.77
N ARG A 171 0.12 23.38 -16.05
CA ARG A 171 1.20 23.03 -15.14
C ARG A 171 0.72 22.15 -13.97
N PHE A 172 -0.33 22.59 -13.24
CA PHE A 172 -0.84 21.82 -12.12
C PHE A 172 -1.53 20.54 -12.58
N VAL A 173 -2.25 20.55 -13.68
CA VAL A 173 -2.80 19.33 -14.29
C VAL A 173 -1.69 18.32 -14.56
N LEU A 174 -0.60 18.74 -15.20
CA LEU A 174 0.51 17.84 -15.53
C LEU A 174 1.22 17.34 -14.26
N VAL A 175 1.68 18.25 -13.40
CA VAL A 175 2.54 17.91 -12.26
C VAL A 175 1.78 17.10 -11.21
N VAL A 176 0.58 17.55 -10.83
CA VAL A 176 -0.18 16.86 -9.76
C VAL A 176 -0.69 15.52 -10.23
N SER A 177 -1.17 15.40 -11.48
CA SER A 177 -1.61 14.10 -12.03
C SER A 177 -0.44 13.13 -12.18
N PHE A 178 0.71 13.60 -12.68
CA PHE A 178 1.92 12.76 -12.78
C PHE A 178 2.37 12.25 -11.42
N CYS A 179 2.47 13.12 -10.42
CA CYS A 179 2.83 12.73 -9.06
C CYS A 179 1.78 11.79 -8.45
N GLY A 180 0.50 12.00 -8.75
CA GLY A 180 -0.58 11.11 -8.32
C GLY A 180 -0.43 9.68 -8.85
N VAL A 181 -0.10 9.52 -10.13
CA VAL A 181 0.18 8.20 -10.73
C VAL A 181 1.43 7.57 -10.10
N LEU A 182 2.48 8.37 -9.89
CA LEU A 182 3.71 7.90 -9.26
C LEU A 182 3.46 7.39 -7.83
N VAL A 183 2.73 8.16 -7.01
CA VAL A 183 2.37 7.80 -5.64
C VAL A 183 1.48 6.56 -5.62
N ALA A 184 0.46 6.49 -6.46
CA ALA A 184 -0.44 5.34 -6.51
C ALA A 184 0.30 4.05 -6.91
N THR A 185 1.20 4.13 -7.89
CA THR A 185 2.05 2.99 -8.29
C THR A 185 2.99 2.58 -7.16
N GLY A 186 3.67 3.54 -6.53
CA GLY A 186 4.53 3.29 -5.38
C GLY A 186 3.79 2.68 -4.21
N SER A 187 2.62 3.21 -3.86
CA SER A 187 1.75 2.70 -2.80
C SER A 187 1.26 1.28 -3.10
N TYR A 188 0.92 0.98 -4.36
CA TYR A 188 0.57 -0.37 -4.80
C TYR A 188 1.70 -1.36 -4.54
N LEU A 189 2.91 -1.05 -5.03
CA LEU A 189 4.08 -1.92 -4.89
C LEU A 189 4.47 -2.14 -3.42
N LEU A 190 4.46 -1.06 -2.62
CA LEU A 190 4.76 -1.13 -1.19
C LEU A 190 3.72 -1.97 -0.43
N ALA A 191 2.45 -1.79 -0.75
CA ALA A 191 1.36 -2.56 -0.12
C ALA A 191 1.41 -4.03 -0.53
N GLU A 192 1.62 -4.34 -1.81
CA GLU A 192 1.78 -5.71 -2.29
C GLU A 192 2.94 -6.41 -1.58
N PHE A 193 4.08 -5.72 -1.49
CA PHE A 193 5.25 -6.25 -0.80
C PHE A 193 4.99 -6.49 0.69
N ALA A 194 4.36 -5.52 1.37
CA ALA A 194 4.05 -5.62 2.79
C ALA A 194 3.01 -6.70 3.11
N LEU A 195 2.04 -6.93 2.21
CA LEU A 195 0.94 -7.88 2.41
C LEU A 195 1.25 -9.30 1.92
N ARG A 196 2.36 -9.54 1.23
CA ARG A 196 2.76 -10.89 0.75
C ARG A 196 2.65 -11.98 1.81
N PRO A 197 3.18 -11.81 3.05
CA PRO A 197 3.10 -12.85 4.07
C PRO A 197 1.66 -13.14 4.52
N VAL A 198 0.79 -12.14 4.52
CA VAL A 198 -0.64 -12.30 4.86
C VAL A 198 -1.39 -12.99 3.73
N ALA A 199 -1.07 -12.65 2.49
CA ALA A 199 -1.66 -13.27 1.30
C ALA A 199 -1.26 -14.77 1.20
N ALA A 200 0.00 -15.11 1.50
CA ALA A 200 0.46 -16.49 1.55
C ALA A 200 -0.31 -17.30 2.62
N GLN A 201 -0.48 -16.74 3.81
CA GLN A 201 -1.25 -17.38 4.89
C GLN A 201 -2.74 -17.57 4.52
N ALA A 202 -3.33 -16.61 3.79
CA ALA A 202 -4.70 -16.74 3.33
C ALA A 202 -4.87 -17.92 2.35
N LEU A 203 -3.88 -18.16 1.48
CA LEU A 203 -3.88 -19.28 0.54
C LEU A 203 -3.66 -20.64 1.24
N GLU A 204 -2.78 -20.70 2.24
CA GLU A 204 -2.50 -21.94 2.97
C GLU A 204 -3.67 -22.37 3.86
N ALA A 205 -4.40 -21.41 4.43
CA ALA A 205 -5.57 -21.67 5.29
C ALA A 205 -6.87 -21.91 4.51
N GLY A 206 -6.89 -21.67 3.21
CA GLY A 206 -8.05 -21.88 2.35
C GLY A 206 -8.39 -23.36 2.15
N PRO A 207 -9.66 -23.73 1.89
CA PRO A 207 -10.01 -25.09 1.53
C PRO A 207 -9.27 -25.49 0.24
N PRO A 208 -8.75 -26.73 0.12
CA PRO A 208 -8.02 -27.18 -1.04
C PRO A 208 -8.89 -26.95 -2.30
N PRO A 209 -8.29 -26.47 -3.40
CA PRO A 209 -9.04 -26.14 -4.60
C PRO A 209 -9.82 -27.38 -5.07
N ARG A 210 -11.13 -27.24 -5.26
CA ARG A 210 -12.08 -28.33 -5.62
C ARG A 210 -11.64 -29.23 -6.77
N ARG A 211 -10.62 -28.85 -7.54
CA ARG A 211 -10.05 -29.63 -8.64
C ARG A 211 -9.25 -30.87 -8.19
N TRP A 212 -8.81 -30.93 -6.95
CA TRP A 212 -8.06 -32.09 -6.43
C TRP A 212 -8.96 -33.21 -5.94
N CYS A 213 -10.21 -32.92 -5.55
CA CYS A 213 -11.18 -33.93 -5.10
C CYS A 213 -11.84 -34.70 -6.24
N ALA A 214 -11.65 -34.29 -7.50
CA ALA A 214 -12.33 -34.93 -8.65
C ALA A 214 -11.52 -36.06 -9.30
N ARG A 215 -10.36 -36.45 -8.75
CA ARG A 215 -9.52 -37.50 -9.33
C ARG A 215 -9.01 -38.54 -8.31
N SER A 216 -9.80 -38.84 -7.30
CA SER A 216 -9.69 -40.15 -6.65
C SER A 216 -10.52 -41.13 -7.51
N HIS A 217 -9.87 -41.68 -8.52
CA HIS A 217 -10.39 -42.81 -9.24
C HIS A 217 -10.67 -43.96 -8.25
N PRO A 218 -11.86 -44.52 -8.25
CA PRO A 218 -12.09 -45.82 -7.65
C PRO A 218 -11.55 -46.84 -8.64
N MET A 219 -10.27 -47.12 -8.60
CA MET A 219 -9.70 -48.24 -9.31
C MET A 219 -9.20 -49.26 -8.31
N LEU A 220 -9.76 -50.41 -8.47
CA LEU A 220 -9.40 -51.69 -7.87
C LEU A 220 -10.22 -52.16 -6.65
N GLY A 221 -11.49 -52.36 -6.95
CA GLY A 221 -12.27 -53.39 -6.30
C GLY A 221 -12.76 -54.35 -7.37
N ALA A 222 -11.90 -55.22 -7.84
CA ALA A 222 -12.33 -56.29 -8.76
C ALA A 222 -11.64 -57.59 -8.36
N SER A 223 -12.45 -58.47 -7.84
CA SER A 223 -12.40 -59.91 -7.99
C SER A 223 -11.17 -60.69 -7.48
N ALA A 224 -11.41 -61.33 -6.37
CA ALA A 224 -11.00 -62.71 -6.23
C ALA A 224 -12.17 -63.46 -5.58
N SER A 225 -13.04 -63.98 -6.47
CA SER A 225 -14.02 -65.01 -6.20
C SER A 225 -13.50 -66.26 -6.92
N SER A 226 -13.76 -67.39 -6.24
CA SER A 226 -13.77 -68.78 -6.75
C SER A 226 -12.43 -69.51 -6.76
N ALA A 227 -12.33 -70.56 -6.14
CA ALA A 227 -12.90 -71.87 -6.11
C ALA A 227 -12.21 -72.65 -5.01
#